data_7912ecc5eaf05d377a07134c60c7cb97
#
_entry.id   7912ecc5eaf05d377a07134c60c7cb97
#
_cell.length_a   1.000
_cell.length_b   1.000
_cell.length_c   1.000
_cell.angle_alpha   90.00
_cell.angle_beta   90.00
_cell.angle_gamma   90.00
#
_symmetry.space_group_name_H-M   'P 1'
#
loop_
_entity.id
_entity.type
_entity.pdbx_description
1 polymer ?
#
loop_
_entity_poly.entity_id
_entity_poly.type
_entity_poly.pdbx_seq_one_letter_code
_entity_poly.pdbx_strand_id
1 'polypeptide(L)'
;MLDLVLEEAKKNGADKVQKVNLVLGEMSGIVGDCVQFYFEFLSKGTPAEGASLLFRNIPTQARCRECGGVFAPEEFGWSCPECHKVNVDITAGKELYVESIEVE
;
A
#
# COMPACT_ATOMS: atom_id res chain seq x y z
N MET A 1 -9.78 4.10 4.80
CA MET A 1 -9.80 3.25 3.58
C MET A 1 -11.21 3.02 3.04
N LEU A 2 -12.10 2.46 3.82
CA LEU A 2 -13.48 2.18 3.36
C LEU A 2 -14.18 3.44 2.87
N ASP A 3 -14.04 4.54 3.58
CA ASP A 3 -14.65 5.82 3.19
C ASP A 3 -14.20 6.28 1.81
N LEU A 4 -12.91 6.12 1.50
CA LEU A 4 -12.37 6.47 0.18
C LEU A 4 -12.95 5.59 -0.91
N VAL A 5 -13.09 4.30 -0.64
CA VAL A 5 -13.68 3.35 -1.58
C VAL A 5 -15.13 3.71 -1.87
N LEU A 6 -15.89 4.02 -0.83
CA LEU A 6 -17.30 4.39 -0.97
C LEU A 6 -17.48 5.72 -1.69
N GLU A 7 -16.59 6.70 -1.45
CA GLU A 7 -16.61 7.96 -2.18
C GLU A 7 -16.35 7.76 -3.67
N GLU A 8 -15.36 6.95 -4.02
CA GLU A 8 -15.05 6.67 -5.42
C GLU A 8 -16.19 5.94 -6.13
N ALA A 9 -16.80 4.96 -5.46
CA ALA A 9 -17.95 4.26 -6.02
C ALA A 9 -19.11 5.24 -6.28
N LYS A 10 -19.37 6.14 -5.35
CA LYS A 10 -20.42 7.15 -5.47
C LYS A 10 -20.16 8.11 -6.62
N LYS A 11 -18.92 8.58 -6.78
CA LYS A 11 -18.53 9.46 -7.88
C LYS A 11 -18.75 8.82 -9.24
N ASN A 12 -18.57 7.51 -9.34
CA ASN A 12 -18.76 6.75 -10.59
C ASN A 12 -20.20 6.27 -10.78
N GLY A 13 -21.11 6.61 -9.88
CA GLY A 13 -22.51 6.17 -9.94
C GLY A 13 -22.67 4.68 -9.77
N ALA A 14 -21.73 4.01 -9.11
CA ALA A 14 -21.74 2.58 -8.96
C ALA A 14 -22.53 2.15 -7.72
N ASP A 15 -23.35 1.12 -7.87
CA ASP A 15 -24.12 0.54 -6.78
C ASP A 15 -23.33 -0.50 -6.01
N LYS A 16 -22.27 -1.05 -6.61
CA LYS A 16 -21.50 -2.12 -6.02
C LYS A 16 -20.03 -2.03 -6.42
N VAL A 17 -19.16 -2.23 -5.44
CA VAL A 17 -17.72 -2.34 -5.65
C VAL A 17 -17.35 -3.82 -5.75
N GLN A 18 -16.68 -4.22 -6.82
CA GLN A 18 -16.26 -5.60 -7.02
C GLN A 18 -14.86 -5.86 -6.48
N LYS A 19 -13.93 -4.94 -6.75
CA LYS A 19 -12.53 -5.09 -6.32
C LYS A 19 -11.96 -3.76 -5.89
N VAL A 20 -11.02 -3.82 -4.95
CA VAL A 20 -10.25 -2.67 -4.49
C VAL A 20 -8.77 -3.02 -4.67
N ASN A 21 -8.07 -2.23 -5.47
CA ASN A 21 -6.65 -2.40 -5.68
C ASN A 21 -5.88 -1.46 -4.76
N LEU A 22 -5.10 -2.04 -3.85
CA LEU A 22 -4.38 -1.32 -2.82
C LEU A 22 -2.87 -1.41 -3.06
N VAL A 23 -2.18 -0.34 -2.76
CA VAL A 23 -0.71 -0.34 -2.72
C VAL A 23 -0.29 -0.33 -1.26
N LEU A 24 0.53 -1.31 -0.89
CA LEU A 24 0.94 -1.54 0.48
C LEU A 24 2.47 -1.60 0.55
N GLY A 25 3.07 -0.62 1.20
CA GLY A 25 4.51 -0.59 1.39
C GLY A 25 4.96 -1.57 2.47
N GLU A 26 6.11 -2.16 2.27
CA GLU A 26 6.70 -3.12 3.20
C GLU A 26 6.88 -2.54 4.60
N MET A 27 7.22 -1.25 4.71
CA MET A 27 7.41 -0.55 5.97
C MET A 27 6.14 0.08 6.56
N SER A 28 4.99 -0.12 5.94
CA SER A 28 3.74 0.44 6.47
C SER A 28 3.32 -0.18 7.80
N GLY A 29 3.87 -1.35 8.12
CA GLY A 29 3.52 -2.09 9.33
C GLY A 29 2.17 -2.78 9.26
N ILE A 30 1.53 -2.76 8.10
CA ILE A 30 0.19 -3.31 7.91
C ILE A 30 0.28 -4.65 7.19
N VAL A 31 -0.39 -5.64 7.76
CA VAL A 31 -0.48 -6.98 7.16
C VAL A 31 -1.75 -7.05 6.33
N GLY A 32 -1.63 -7.44 5.05
CA GLY A 32 -2.75 -7.51 4.12
C GLY A 32 -3.92 -8.36 4.62
N ASP A 33 -3.64 -9.49 5.26
CA ASP A 33 -4.69 -10.37 5.80
C ASP A 33 -5.52 -9.67 6.88
N CYS A 34 -4.89 -8.84 7.70
CA CYS A 34 -5.60 -8.06 8.71
C CYS A 34 -6.50 -7.02 8.08
N VAL A 35 -6.03 -6.35 7.03
CA VAL A 35 -6.82 -5.37 6.28
C VAL A 35 -8.03 -6.05 5.65
N GLN A 36 -7.84 -7.21 5.03
CA GLN A 36 -8.93 -7.99 4.44
C GLN A 36 -9.98 -8.36 5.48
N PHE A 37 -9.55 -8.83 6.65
CA PHE A 37 -10.44 -9.21 7.74
C PHE A 37 -11.30 -8.03 8.20
N TYR A 38 -10.67 -6.90 8.51
CA TYR A 38 -11.40 -5.72 8.96
C TYR A 38 -12.30 -5.15 7.88
N PHE A 39 -11.85 -5.17 6.63
CA PHE A 39 -12.64 -4.71 5.51
C PHE A 39 -13.92 -5.54 5.34
N GLU A 40 -13.82 -6.85 5.40
CA GLU A 40 -14.98 -7.74 5.30
C GLU A 40 -16.02 -7.43 6.38
N PHE A 41 -15.54 -7.16 7.59
CA PHE A 41 -16.42 -6.82 8.72
C PHE A 41 -17.07 -5.44 8.55
N LEU A 42 -16.26 -4.42 8.23
CA LEU A 42 -16.72 -3.03 8.15
C LEU A 42 -17.59 -2.75 6.92
N SER A 43 -17.39 -3.49 5.84
CA SER A 43 -18.10 -3.27 4.60
C SER A 43 -19.51 -3.86 4.55
N LYS A 44 -19.90 -4.64 5.54
CA LYS A 44 -21.24 -5.24 5.60
C LYS A 44 -22.32 -4.17 5.56
N GLY A 45 -23.31 -4.37 4.68
CA GLY A 45 -24.39 -3.41 4.50
C GLY A 45 -24.02 -2.20 3.65
N THR A 46 -22.84 -2.19 3.04
CA THR A 46 -22.38 -1.11 2.16
C THR A 46 -22.22 -1.60 0.72
N PRO A 47 -22.10 -0.70 -0.28
CA PRO A 47 -21.81 -1.10 -1.65
C PRO A 47 -20.49 -1.86 -1.82
N ALA A 48 -19.60 -1.80 -0.85
CA ALA A 48 -18.32 -2.51 -0.88
C ALA A 48 -18.39 -3.92 -0.26
N GLU A 49 -19.54 -4.35 0.22
CA GLU A 49 -19.70 -5.68 0.79
C GLU A 49 -19.39 -6.75 -0.25
N GLY A 50 -18.55 -7.71 0.12
CA GLY A 50 -18.14 -8.78 -0.77
C GLY A 50 -17.06 -8.41 -1.78
N ALA A 51 -16.57 -7.17 -1.76
CA ALA A 51 -15.48 -6.76 -2.64
C ALA A 51 -14.18 -7.50 -2.30
N SER A 52 -13.42 -7.84 -3.34
CA SER A 52 -12.10 -8.46 -3.17
C SER A 52 -11.05 -7.38 -3.01
N LEU A 53 -10.14 -7.56 -2.06
CA LEU A 53 -8.98 -6.69 -1.90
C LEU A 53 -7.77 -7.31 -2.58
N LEU A 54 -7.13 -6.56 -3.46
CA LEU A 54 -5.90 -6.97 -4.12
C LEU A 54 -4.78 -6.04 -3.66
N PHE A 55 -3.69 -6.63 -3.21
CA PHE A 55 -2.57 -5.89 -2.66
C PHE A 55 -1.38 -5.95 -3.60
N ARG A 56 -0.83 -4.78 -3.92
CA ARG A 56 0.47 -4.67 -4.58
C ARG A 56 1.48 -4.25 -3.52
N ASN A 57 2.43 -5.12 -3.23
CA ASN A 57 3.45 -4.85 -2.23
C ASN A 57 4.61 -4.09 -2.84
N ILE A 58 5.00 -2.99 -2.19
CA ILE A 58 6.14 -2.19 -2.60
C ILE A 58 7.29 -2.48 -1.65
N PRO A 59 8.40 -3.01 -2.15
CA PRO A 59 9.56 -3.28 -1.32
C PRO A 59 10.21 -1.99 -0.82
N THR A 60 10.85 -2.08 0.33
CA THR A 60 11.55 -0.94 0.91
C THR A 60 12.78 -0.60 0.09
N GLN A 61 12.93 0.68 -0.23
CA GLN A 61 14.12 1.22 -0.89
C GLN A 61 14.63 2.40 -0.11
N ALA A 62 15.95 2.51 -0.06
CA ALA A 62 16.63 3.61 0.59
C ALA A 62 17.61 4.26 -0.40
N ARG A 63 17.80 5.55 -0.23
CA ARG A 63 18.76 6.33 -1.02
C ARG A 63 19.79 6.94 -0.09
N CYS A 64 21.05 6.75 -0.42
CA CYS A 64 22.14 7.37 0.32
C CYS A 64 22.22 8.86 0.03
N ARG A 65 22.23 9.68 1.07
CA ARG A 65 22.34 11.13 0.94
C ARG A 65 23.74 11.57 0.49
N GLU A 66 24.73 10.73 0.73
CA GLU A 66 26.14 11.05 0.41
C GLU A 66 26.48 10.77 -1.05
N CYS A 67 26.14 9.59 -1.56
CA CYS A 67 26.50 9.20 -2.91
C CYS A 67 25.30 9.12 -3.87
N GLY A 68 24.07 9.22 -3.38
CA GLY A 68 22.86 9.16 -4.21
C GLY A 68 22.48 7.77 -4.66
N GLY A 69 23.17 6.74 -4.23
CA GLY A 69 22.85 5.35 -4.60
C GLY A 69 21.57 4.86 -3.96
N VAL A 70 20.77 4.10 -4.72
CA VAL A 70 19.52 3.49 -4.23
C VAL A 70 19.78 2.00 -3.98
N PHE A 71 19.30 1.50 -2.85
CA PHE A 71 19.52 0.11 -2.48
C PHE A 71 18.34 -0.43 -1.65
N ALA A 72 18.24 -1.76 -1.54
CA ALA A 72 17.24 -2.42 -0.71
C ALA A 72 17.82 -2.73 0.66
N PRO A 73 17.32 -2.12 1.76
CA PRO A 73 17.85 -2.39 3.09
C PRO A 73 17.75 -3.84 3.54
N GLU A 74 16.84 -4.62 2.98
CA GLU A 74 16.73 -6.05 3.27
C GLU A 74 18.00 -6.81 2.94
N GLU A 75 18.65 -6.44 1.84
CA GLU A 75 19.88 -7.13 1.38
C GLU A 75 21.14 -6.54 2.04
N PHE A 76 21.17 -5.23 2.21
CA PHE A 76 22.38 -4.51 2.59
C PHE A 76 22.30 -3.87 3.98
N GLY A 77 21.13 -3.98 4.66
CA GLY A 77 20.90 -3.25 5.90
C GLY A 77 20.76 -1.76 5.63
N TRP A 78 20.95 -0.96 6.67
CA TRP A 78 20.78 0.49 6.58
C TRP A 78 22.07 1.22 6.19
N SER A 79 23.12 0.51 5.87
CA SER A 79 24.39 1.07 5.40
C SER A 79 24.46 1.03 3.88
N CYS A 80 24.87 2.13 3.27
CA CYS A 80 25.04 2.18 1.82
C CYS A 80 26.09 1.17 1.39
N PRO A 81 25.80 0.29 0.42
CA PRO A 81 26.77 -0.71 -0.02
C PRO A 81 27.95 -0.12 -0.78
N GLU A 82 27.84 1.11 -1.28
CA GLU A 82 28.93 1.77 -2.01
C GLU A 82 29.84 2.60 -1.12
N CYS A 83 29.28 3.43 -0.24
CA CYS A 83 30.06 4.33 0.60
C CYS A 83 30.09 3.94 2.08
N HIS A 84 29.33 2.92 2.47
CA HIS A 84 29.24 2.40 3.84
C HIS A 84 28.74 3.38 4.91
N LYS A 85 28.13 4.47 4.48
CA LYS A 85 27.52 5.44 5.40
C LYS A 85 26.06 5.09 5.67
N VAL A 86 25.55 5.53 6.82
CA VAL A 86 24.18 5.24 7.26
C VAL A 86 23.23 6.41 7.08
N ASN A 87 23.64 7.46 6.40
CA ASN A 87 22.83 8.64 6.17
C ASN A 87 21.91 8.43 4.94
N VAL A 88 20.78 7.78 5.16
CA VAL A 88 19.88 7.33 4.09
C VAL A 88 18.48 7.87 4.27
N ASP A 89 17.79 8.06 3.14
CA ASP A 89 16.36 8.38 3.10
C ASP A 89 15.59 7.19 2.56
N ILE A 90 14.40 6.97 3.11
CA ILE A 90 13.47 5.95 2.59
C ILE A 90 12.75 6.54 1.38
N THR A 91 12.92 5.95 0.21
CA THR A 91 12.30 6.42 -1.03
C THR A 91 11.08 5.61 -1.44
N ALA A 92 10.95 4.38 -0.93
CA ALA A 92 9.79 3.52 -1.19
C ALA A 92 9.60 2.54 -0.04
N GLY A 93 8.39 2.02 0.12
CA GLY A 93 8.07 1.03 1.16
C GLY A 93 7.16 1.54 2.25
N LYS A 94 6.79 2.82 2.24
CA LYS A 94 5.87 3.42 3.22
C LYS A 94 4.45 3.63 2.68
N GLU A 95 4.19 3.22 1.45
CA GLU A 95 2.93 3.47 0.77
C GLU A 95 1.77 2.73 1.46
N LEU A 96 0.64 3.40 1.53
CA LEU A 96 -0.62 2.80 1.93
C LEU A 96 -1.73 3.65 1.30
N TYR A 97 -2.25 3.22 0.15
CA TYR A 97 -3.32 3.96 -0.51
C TYR A 97 -4.12 3.03 -1.44
N VAL A 98 -5.32 3.50 -1.78
CA VAL A 98 -6.16 2.85 -2.79
C VAL A 98 -5.69 3.33 -4.15
N GLU A 99 -5.18 2.41 -4.97
CA GLU A 99 -4.73 2.73 -6.32
C GLU A 99 -5.91 2.90 -7.27
N SER A 100 -6.86 1.97 -7.20
CA SER A 100 -8.07 1.99 -8.03
C SER A 100 -9.13 1.06 -7.44
N ILE A 101 -10.34 1.21 -7.92
CA ILE A 101 -11.43 0.30 -7.61
C ILE A 101 -12.05 -0.21 -8.91
N GLU A 102 -12.60 -1.42 -8.87
CA GLU A 102 -13.38 -1.96 -9.96
C GLU A 102 -14.82 -2.04 -9.49
N VAL A 103 -15.72 -1.45 -10.27
CA VAL A 103 -17.14 -1.36 -9.93
C VAL A 103 -17.99 -2.07 -10.97
N GLU A 104 -19.19 -2.39 -10.57
CA GLU A 104 -20.18 -3.02 -11.43
C GLU A 104 -20.85 -2.01 -12.35
#